data_bf564e06e4651243fddcecf9a127a4fb
#
_entry.id   bf564e06e4651243fddcecf9a127a4fb
#
_cell.length_a   1.000
_cell.length_b   1.000
_cell.length_c   1.000
_cell.angle_alpha   90.00
_cell.angle_beta   90.00
_cell.angle_gamma   90.00
#
_symmetry.space_group_name_H-M   'P 1'
#
loop_
_entity.id
_entity.type
_entity.pdbx_description
1 polymer ?
#
loop_
_entity_poly.entity_id
_entity_poly.type
_entity_poly.pdbx_seq_one_letter_code
_entity_poly.pdbx_strand_id
1 'polypeptide(L)'
;MSGLPWFSQLKRELLDFADKNTYKDYFKPLISGGKMLLDKDIREPLFDFLEERYGKVRILEEKTVGNSRADVVMVIPDKIVGIEIKSDADTYTRLESQVADYDLYFDQNIVVVGSTHAGHVAEHVPDYWGIISVEEYDTGIKSDTDGKPDAEGLEDGVSDKLTHKIDFYVVREMQPNPRADLLRTIRILWRPELAHIQETYSLPMYKGKSKDFVRTLIVDRLPAEIVHHEISEILFERDYDRADTGIQKGTGGKARQDGQEKEKEIQKKKERCIEVTA
;
A
#
# COMPACT_ATOMS: atom_id res chain seq x y z
N MET A 1 -9.65 27.89 15.53
CA MET A 1 -10.01 26.87 16.56
C MET A 1 -9.68 25.53 15.94
N SER A 2 -8.59 24.92 16.40
CA SER A 2 -8.07 23.64 15.92
C SER A 2 -9.18 22.59 15.97
N GLY A 3 -9.36 21.84 14.88
CA GLY A 3 -10.29 20.73 14.80
C GLY A 3 -10.02 19.81 15.98
N LEU A 4 -11.00 19.68 16.85
CA LEU A 4 -10.84 19.05 18.17
C LEU A 4 -10.61 17.56 17.98
N PRO A 5 -9.53 16.97 18.53
CA PRO A 5 -9.22 15.53 18.41
C PRO A 5 -10.38 14.62 18.79
N TRP A 6 -11.27 15.10 19.69
CA TRP A 6 -12.46 14.36 20.14
C TRP A 6 -13.52 14.17 19.04
N PHE A 7 -13.59 15.04 18.04
CA PHE A 7 -14.56 14.91 16.94
C PHE A 7 -14.18 13.73 16.01
N SER A 8 -12.90 13.54 15.75
CA SER A 8 -12.38 12.38 14.99
C SER A 8 -12.55 11.08 15.79
N GLN A 9 -12.46 11.15 17.10
CA GLN A 9 -12.66 10.00 17.99
C GLN A 9 -14.14 9.65 18.14
N LEU A 10 -14.99 10.64 18.30
CA LEU A 10 -16.47 10.45 18.35
C LEU A 10 -16.99 9.88 17.02
N LYS A 11 -16.44 10.35 15.90
CA LYS A 11 -16.78 9.84 14.57
C LYS A 11 -16.35 8.38 14.38
N ARG A 12 -15.18 7.98 14.91
CA ARG A 12 -14.72 6.59 14.96
C ARG A 12 -15.64 5.70 15.83
N GLU A 13 -16.00 6.17 17.01
CA GLU A 13 -16.89 5.43 17.92
C GLU A 13 -18.30 5.29 17.35
N LEU A 14 -18.77 6.28 16.59
CA LEU A 14 -20.07 6.21 15.88
C LEU A 14 -20.03 5.26 14.69
N LEU A 15 -18.90 5.11 14.01
CA LEU A 15 -18.71 4.17 12.91
C LEU A 15 -18.67 2.72 13.39
N ASP A 16 -18.11 2.46 14.58
CA ASP A 16 -18.11 1.15 15.22
C ASP A 16 -19.51 0.70 15.69
N PHE A 17 -20.44 1.65 15.88
CA PHE A 17 -21.80 1.37 16.35
C PHE A 17 -22.87 1.37 15.25
N ALA A 18 -22.53 1.78 14.04
CA ALA A 18 -23.52 1.95 12.98
C ALA A 18 -23.74 0.65 12.19
N ASP A 19 -24.92 0.08 12.32
CA ASP A 19 -25.48 -0.90 11.39
C ASP A 19 -25.50 -0.34 9.95
N LYS A 20 -25.29 -1.22 8.94
CA LYS A 20 -25.12 -0.90 7.50
C LYS A 20 -26.14 0.12 6.91
N ASN A 21 -27.31 0.26 7.53
CA ASN A 21 -28.34 1.23 7.10
C ASN A 21 -28.14 2.65 7.68
N THR A 22 -27.54 2.76 8.84
CA THR A 22 -27.33 4.03 9.55
C THR A 22 -26.24 4.86 8.89
N TYR A 23 -25.26 4.21 8.23
CA TYR A 23 -24.18 4.85 7.49
C TYR A 23 -24.70 5.79 6.39
N LYS A 24 -25.75 5.39 5.66
CA LYS A 24 -26.35 6.18 4.58
C LYS A 24 -26.95 7.52 5.04
N ASP A 25 -27.47 7.58 6.26
CA ASP A 25 -28.19 8.73 6.76
C ASP A 25 -27.28 9.76 7.44
N TYR A 26 -26.14 9.33 8.01
CA TYR A 26 -25.17 10.22 8.66
C TYR A 26 -24.26 10.98 7.68
N PHE A 27 -23.95 10.39 6.52
CA PHE A 27 -23.05 11.00 5.53
C PHE A 27 -23.75 11.89 4.49
N LYS A 28 -25.07 11.78 4.36
CA LYS A 28 -25.86 12.62 3.46
C LYS A 28 -25.73 14.16 3.65
N PRO A 29 -25.55 14.70 4.86
CA PRO A 29 -25.43 16.15 5.06
C PRO A 29 -24.04 16.73 4.80
N LEU A 30 -22.98 15.90 4.77
CA LEU A 30 -21.59 16.35 4.60
C LEU A 30 -21.18 16.54 3.13
N ILE A 31 -22.00 16.04 2.20
CA ILE A 31 -21.71 16.03 0.75
C ILE A 31 -22.07 17.37 0.04
N SER A 32 -22.61 18.35 0.73
CA SER A 32 -22.99 19.61 0.10
C SER A 32 -21.77 20.56 0.01
N GLY A 33 -20.96 20.41 -1.03
CA GLY A 33 -19.96 21.40 -1.42
C GLY A 33 -18.52 20.90 -1.64
N GLY A 34 -18.23 19.60 -1.41
CA GLY A 34 -16.90 19.04 -1.64
C GLY A 34 -16.55 18.95 -3.13
N LYS A 35 -15.32 19.26 -3.48
CA LYS A 35 -14.79 19.03 -4.82
C LYS A 35 -14.72 17.51 -5.07
N MET A 36 -15.05 17.08 -6.27
CA MET A 36 -14.90 15.70 -6.71
C MET A 36 -13.40 15.32 -6.69
N LEU A 37 -13.03 14.37 -5.82
CA LEU A 37 -11.66 13.88 -5.70
C LEU A 37 -11.29 13.03 -6.91
N LEU A 38 -10.11 13.28 -7.46
CA LEU A 38 -9.49 12.46 -8.51
C LEU A 38 -8.42 11.55 -7.88
N ASP A 39 -8.06 10.48 -8.56
CA ASP A 39 -7.02 9.54 -8.14
C ASP A 39 -5.72 10.24 -7.70
N LYS A 40 -5.23 11.20 -8.46
CA LYS A 40 -4.02 12.00 -8.14
C LYS A 40 -4.12 12.82 -6.86
N ASP A 41 -5.34 13.22 -6.47
CA ASP A 41 -5.58 14.01 -5.26
C ASP A 41 -5.55 13.09 -4.02
N ILE A 42 -5.78 11.78 -4.20
CA ILE A 42 -5.87 10.76 -3.15
C ILE A 42 -4.50 10.15 -2.84
N ARG A 43 -3.63 9.92 -3.85
CA ARG A 43 -2.41 9.09 -3.73
C ARG A 43 -1.44 9.54 -2.65
N GLU A 44 -0.95 10.79 -2.73
CA GLU A 44 0.03 11.30 -1.79
C GLU A 44 -0.49 11.30 -0.33
N PRO A 45 -1.69 11.85 -0.04
CA PRO A 45 -2.24 11.77 1.32
C PRO A 45 -2.49 10.34 1.80
N LEU A 46 -2.80 9.41 0.88
CA LEU A 46 -2.98 7.99 1.22
C LEU A 46 -1.66 7.38 1.71
N PHE A 47 -0.53 7.72 1.12
CA PHE A 47 0.77 7.18 1.53
C PHE A 47 1.10 7.61 2.95
N ASP A 48 0.92 8.88 3.29
CA ASP A 48 1.10 9.40 4.65
C ASP A 48 0.19 8.67 5.66
N PHE A 49 -1.08 8.48 5.30
CA PHE A 49 -2.04 7.74 6.12
C PHE A 49 -1.62 6.28 6.35
N LEU A 50 -1.12 5.59 5.30
CA LEU A 50 -0.67 4.20 5.41
C LEU A 50 0.59 4.08 6.29
N GLU A 51 1.53 5.01 6.18
CA GLU A 51 2.73 5.05 7.02
C GLU A 51 2.38 5.31 8.49
N GLU A 52 1.48 6.25 8.77
CA GLU A 52 1.01 6.53 10.14
C GLU A 52 0.31 5.31 10.75
N ARG A 53 -0.49 4.60 9.95
CA ARG A 53 -1.30 3.49 10.43
C ARG A 53 -0.55 2.18 10.62
N TYR A 54 0.32 1.83 9.67
CA TYR A 54 1.00 0.52 9.61
C TYR A 54 2.47 0.58 10.03
N GLY A 55 3.04 1.76 10.21
CA GLY A 55 4.42 1.95 10.61
C GLY A 55 5.40 1.69 9.47
N LYS A 56 6.25 0.65 9.59
CA LYS A 56 7.20 0.31 8.53
C LYS A 56 6.46 -0.20 7.30
N VAL A 57 6.32 0.66 6.28
CA VAL A 57 5.72 0.31 4.99
C VAL A 57 6.68 0.62 3.84
N ARG A 58 6.50 -0.05 2.73
CA ARG A 58 7.05 0.37 1.44
C ARG A 58 5.93 0.41 0.40
N ILE A 59 5.82 1.52 -0.27
CA ILE A 59 4.82 1.73 -1.31
C ILE A 59 5.45 1.48 -2.68
N LEU A 60 4.75 0.71 -3.51
CA LEU A 60 5.09 0.46 -4.91
C LEU A 60 3.87 0.81 -5.75
N GLU A 61 4.03 1.70 -6.72
CA GLU A 61 2.93 2.11 -7.58
C GLU A 61 2.88 1.32 -8.89
N GLU A 62 1.67 1.22 -9.47
CA GLU A 62 1.44 0.78 -10.84
C GLU A 62 2.03 -0.60 -11.16
N LYS A 63 1.81 -1.60 -10.29
CA LYS A 63 2.34 -2.96 -10.49
C LYS A 63 1.40 -3.84 -11.29
N THR A 64 1.89 -4.41 -12.38
CA THR A 64 1.12 -5.39 -13.17
C THR A 64 0.92 -6.68 -12.39
N VAL A 65 -0.32 -7.11 -12.24
CA VAL A 65 -0.78 -8.33 -11.58
C VAL A 65 -1.82 -9.02 -12.46
N GLY A 66 -1.52 -10.20 -12.98
CA GLY A 66 -2.41 -10.86 -13.94
C GLY A 66 -2.65 -10.01 -15.19
N ASN A 67 -3.91 -9.73 -15.46
CA ASN A 67 -4.35 -8.84 -16.56
C ASN A 67 -4.63 -7.42 -16.07
N SER A 68 -4.52 -7.18 -14.77
CA SER A 68 -4.77 -5.88 -14.13
C SER A 68 -3.46 -5.18 -13.79
N ARG A 69 -3.58 -3.92 -13.38
CA ARG A 69 -2.49 -3.13 -12.85
C ARG A 69 -2.95 -2.59 -11.48
N ALA A 70 -2.25 -3.02 -10.45
CA ALA A 70 -2.52 -2.53 -9.10
C ALA A 70 -2.10 -1.07 -8.98
N ASP A 71 -2.98 -0.21 -8.51
CA ASP A 71 -2.69 1.21 -8.33
C ASP A 71 -1.58 1.38 -7.31
N VAL A 72 -1.70 0.70 -6.18
CA VAL A 72 -0.70 0.71 -5.10
C VAL A 72 -0.50 -0.70 -4.57
N VAL A 73 0.76 -1.05 -4.30
CA VAL A 73 1.14 -2.24 -3.54
C VAL A 73 1.86 -1.78 -2.29
N MET A 74 1.29 -2.06 -1.13
CA MET A 74 1.90 -1.79 0.16
C MET A 74 2.60 -3.06 0.66
N VAL A 75 3.87 -2.94 0.96
CA VAL A 75 4.66 -3.98 1.63
C VAL A 75 4.68 -3.65 3.11
N ILE A 76 4.27 -4.59 3.93
CA ILE A 76 4.42 -4.57 5.39
C ILE A 76 5.18 -5.83 5.83
N PRO A 77 5.71 -5.92 7.06
CA PRO A 77 6.42 -7.11 7.50
C PRO A 77 5.63 -8.39 7.22
N ASP A 78 6.25 -9.32 6.49
CA ASP A 78 5.73 -10.65 6.14
C ASP A 78 4.47 -10.67 5.26
N LYS A 79 4.07 -9.52 4.66
CA LYS A 79 2.86 -9.44 3.83
C LYS A 79 2.96 -8.43 2.68
N ILE A 80 2.24 -8.74 1.63
CA ILE A 80 2.05 -7.86 0.48
C ILE A 80 0.56 -7.54 0.37
N VAL A 81 0.22 -6.26 0.38
CA VAL A 81 -1.16 -5.76 0.34
C VAL A 81 -1.42 -5.05 -0.99
N GLY A 82 -2.44 -5.49 -1.71
CA GLY A 82 -2.93 -4.81 -2.90
C GLY A 82 -3.93 -3.71 -2.53
N ILE A 83 -3.77 -2.53 -3.10
CA ILE A 83 -4.66 -1.39 -2.87
C ILE A 83 -5.16 -0.87 -4.22
N GLU A 84 -6.47 -0.88 -4.38
CA GLU A 84 -7.19 -0.32 -5.53
C GLU A 84 -7.81 1.02 -5.13
N ILE A 85 -7.66 2.05 -5.95
CA ILE A 85 -8.23 3.37 -5.72
C ILE A 85 -9.41 3.59 -6.67
N LYS A 86 -10.56 3.95 -6.12
CA LYS A 86 -11.77 4.34 -6.86
C LYS A 86 -12.15 5.76 -6.47
N SER A 87 -11.67 6.70 -7.25
CA SER A 87 -12.05 8.12 -7.10
C SER A 87 -13.53 8.35 -7.38
N ASP A 88 -14.05 9.51 -7.02
CA ASP A 88 -15.45 9.87 -7.30
C ASP A 88 -15.81 9.86 -8.80
N ALA A 89 -14.82 9.98 -9.67
CA ALA A 89 -14.99 9.95 -11.13
C ALA A 89 -15.02 8.54 -11.73
N ASP A 90 -14.62 7.52 -10.96
CA ASP A 90 -14.49 6.15 -11.45
C ASP A 90 -15.82 5.40 -11.48
N THR A 91 -15.82 4.26 -12.18
CA THR A 91 -16.93 3.31 -12.22
C THR A 91 -16.48 1.94 -11.77
N TYR A 92 -17.42 1.08 -11.37
CA TYR A 92 -17.13 -0.31 -10.96
C TYR A 92 -16.96 -1.28 -12.13
N THR A 93 -17.04 -0.83 -13.40
CA THR A 93 -17.04 -1.69 -14.60
C THR A 93 -15.88 -2.69 -14.63
N ARG A 94 -14.69 -2.29 -14.14
CA ARG A 94 -13.50 -3.16 -14.12
C ARG A 94 -13.21 -3.79 -12.76
N LEU A 95 -13.94 -3.40 -11.70
CA LEU A 95 -13.59 -3.78 -10.34
C LEU A 95 -13.67 -5.30 -10.13
N GLU A 96 -14.66 -5.97 -10.70
CA GLU A 96 -14.78 -7.44 -10.61
C GLU A 96 -13.55 -8.18 -11.15
N SER A 97 -13.04 -7.76 -12.32
CA SER A 97 -11.83 -8.35 -12.90
C SER A 97 -10.57 -8.00 -12.12
N GLN A 98 -10.50 -6.79 -11.56
CA GLN A 98 -9.40 -6.36 -10.69
C GLN A 98 -9.39 -7.17 -9.38
N VAL A 99 -10.54 -7.36 -8.76
CA VAL A 99 -10.68 -8.21 -7.56
C VAL A 99 -10.18 -9.63 -7.84
N ALA A 100 -10.55 -10.24 -8.98
CA ALA A 100 -10.11 -11.57 -9.33
C ALA A 100 -8.58 -11.69 -9.50
N ASP A 101 -7.96 -10.68 -10.09
CA ASP A 101 -6.49 -10.64 -10.23
C ASP A 101 -5.81 -10.39 -8.87
N TYR A 102 -6.27 -9.40 -8.10
CA TYR A 102 -5.69 -9.06 -6.80
C TYR A 102 -5.75 -10.23 -5.82
N ASP A 103 -6.86 -10.96 -5.80
CA ASP A 103 -7.07 -12.12 -4.94
C ASP A 103 -6.04 -13.24 -5.17
N LEU A 104 -5.47 -13.32 -6.35
CA LEU A 104 -4.43 -14.31 -6.66
C LEU A 104 -3.02 -13.86 -6.25
N TYR A 105 -2.79 -12.54 -6.13
CA TYR A 105 -1.42 -12.01 -6.01
C TYR A 105 -1.07 -11.47 -4.63
N PHE A 106 -2.05 -11.04 -3.84
CA PHE A 106 -1.82 -10.33 -2.59
C PHE A 106 -2.35 -11.07 -1.38
N ASP A 107 -1.62 -10.98 -0.27
CA ASP A 107 -1.96 -11.61 1.01
C ASP A 107 -3.18 -10.96 1.66
N GLN A 108 -3.39 -9.69 1.39
CA GLN A 108 -4.54 -8.89 1.81
C GLN A 108 -4.83 -7.84 0.74
N ASN A 109 -6.06 -7.33 0.72
CA ASN A 109 -6.46 -6.33 -0.24
C ASN A 109 -7.27 -5.20 0.42
N ILE A 110 -7.14 -3.99 -0.12
CA ILE A 110 -7.88 -2.81 0.29
C ILE A 110 -8.45 -2.13 -0.95
N VAL A 111 -9.68 -1.64 -0.85
CA VAL A 111 -10.21 -0.66 -1.79
C VAL A 111 -10.34 0.69 -1.08
N VAL A 112 -9.77 1.73 -1.69
CA VAL A 112 -9.89 3.13 -1.25
C VAL A 112 -10.89 3.81 -2.15
N VAL A 113 -11.93 4.40 -1.58
CA VAL A 113 -13.04 4.96 -2.35
C VAL A 113 -13.35 6.39 -1.95
N GLY A 114 -13.68 7.21 -2.94
CA GLY A 114 -14.31 8.51 -2.70
C GLY A 114 -15.66 8.37 -1.99
N SER A 115 -16.12 9.44 -1.38
CA SER A 115 -17.34 9.47 -0.59
C SER A 115 -18.59 9.01 -1.36
N THR A 116 -18.65 9.24 -2.67
CA THR A 116 -19.75 8.80 -3.54
C THR A 116 -19.88 7.29 -3.65
N HIS A 117 -18.77 6.57 -3.51
CA HIS A 117 -18.69 5.13 -3.62
C HIS A 117 -18.79 4.40 -2.27
N ALA A 118 -18.55 5.07 -1.15
CA ALA A 118 -18.41 4.45 0.17
C ALA A 118 -19.64 3.62 0.59
N GLY A 119 -20.84 4.01 0.17
CA GLY A 119 -22.08 3.32 0.52
C GLY A 119 -22.34 2.02 -0.23
N HIS A 120 -21.66 1.77 -1.36
CA HIS A 120 -21.97 0.66 -2.26
C HIS A 120 -20.79 -0.25 -2.55
N VAL A 121 -19.55 0.18 -2.31
CA VAL A 121 -18.36 -0.61 -2.64
C VAL A 121 -18.34 -2.00 -2.00
N ALA A 122 -18.94 -2.13 -0.81
CA ALA A 122 -19.03 -3.41 -0.10
C ALA A 122 -19.80 -4.49 -0.89
N GLU A 123 -20.65 -4.11 -1.85
CA GLU A 123 -21.38 -5.02 -2.73
C GLU A 123 -20.50 -5.54 -3.90
N HIS A 124 -19.36 -4.89 -4.15
CA HIS A 124 -18.47 -5.15 -5.28
C HIS A 124 -17.14 -5.80 -4.89
N VAL A 125 -16.83 -5.92 -3.60
CA VAL A 125 -15.59 -6.54 -3.12
C VAL A 125 -15.87 -7.60 -2.06
N PRO A 126 -15.06 -8.67 -1.97
CA PRO A 126 -15.23 -9.71 -0.96
C PRO A 126 -15.19 -9.19 0.48
N ASP A 127 -15.77 -9.94 1.41
CA ASP A 127 -15.85 -9.53 2.83
C ASP A 127 -14.48 -9.39 3.51
N TYR A 128 -13.46 -10.08 3.04
CA TYR A 128 -12.10 -10.00 3.55
C TYR A 128 -11.29 -8.81 3.02
N TRP A 129 -11.79 -8.09 2.00
CA TRP A 129 -11.17 -6.85 1.55
C TRP A 129 -11.38 -5.72 2.57
N GLY A 130 -10.34 -4.96 2.87
CA GLY A 130 -10.46 -3.69 3.59
C GLY A 130 -11.18 -2.65 2.74
N ILE A 131 -11.87 -1.74 3.40
CA ILE A 131 -12.51 -0.58 2.77
C ILE A 131 -12.06 0.68 3.52
N ILE A 132 -11.50 1.62 2.78
CA ILE A 132 -11.14 2.95 3.28
C ILE A 132 -11.93 3.97 2.47
N SER A 133 -12.68 4.83 3.15
CA SER A 133 -13.33 6.00 2.54
C SER A 133 -12.43 7.22 2.64
N VAL A 134 -12.37 8.00 1.58
CA VAL A 134 -11.64 9.26 1.54
C VAL A 134 -12.61 10.42 1.35
N GLU A 135 -12.42 11.49 2.13
CA GLU A 135 -13.25 12.68 2.09
C GLU A 135 -12.38 13.94 2.06
N GLU A 136 -12.81 14.94 1.30
CA GLU A 136 -12.24 16.29 1.33
C GLU A 136 -13.09 17.17 2.24
N TYR A 137 -12.45 17.97 3.07
CA TYR A 137 -13.15 18.96 3.88
C TYR A 137 -12.41 20.29 3.93
N ASP A 138 -13.17 21.36 4.06
CA ASP A 138 -12.64 22.70 4.23
C ASP A 138 -12.23 22.94 5.68
N THR A 139 -10.98 23.35 5.90
CA THR A 139 -10.51 23.65 7.25
C THR A 139 -11.02 24.99 7.79
N GLY A 140 -11.58 25.86 6.95
CA GLY A 140 -12.02 27.20 7.32
C GLY A 140 -10.90 28.11 7.85
N ILE A 141 -9.65 27.64 7.83
CA ILE A 141 -8.50 28.41 8.32
C ILE A 141 -7.92 29.20 7.15
N LYS A 142 -8.06 30.53 7.22
CA LYS A 142 -7.30 31.43 6.35
C LYS A 142 -5.83 31.26 6.70
N SER A 143 -4.99 31.02 5.71
CA SER A 143 -3.54 31.08 5.93
C SER A 143 -3.17 32.53 6.26
N ASP A 144 -2.89 32.79 7.54
CA ASP A 144 -2.21 34.02 7.95
C ASP A 144 -0.80 33.99 7.35
N THR A 145 -0.67 34.45 6.10
CA THR A 145 0.63 34.86 5.62
C THR A 145 1.01 36.12 6.39
N ASP A 146 2.00 36.04 7.24
CA ASP A 146 2.69 37.19 7.84
C ASP A 146 3.08 38.20 6.74
N GLY A 147 2.16 39.09 6.42
CA GLY A 147 2.37 40.19 5.51
C GLY A 147 2.77 41.42 6.29
N LYS A 148 4.04 41.82 6.18
CA LYS A 148 4.42 43.21 6.40
C LYS A 148 3.59 44.10 5.47
N PRO A 149 3.09 45.23 5.95
CA PRO A 149 2.39 46.21 5.11
C PRO A 149 3.44 46.98 4.32
N ASP A 150 3.61 46.65 3.04
CA ASP A 150 4.21 47.58 2.10
C ASP A 150 3.12 48.31 1.35
N ALA A 151 3.19 49.65 1.39
CA ALA A 151 2.27 50.59 0.87
C ALA A 151 2.14 50.52 -0.66
N GLU A 152 0.97 50.97 -1.11
CA GLU A 152 0.56 51.36 -2.46
C GLU A 152 -0.20 50.36 -3.30
N GLY A 153 -1.49 50.49 -3.19
CA GLY A 153 -2.58 50.52 -4.18
C GLY A 153 -2.49 49.60 -5.39
N LEU A 154 -3.35 48.56 -5.35
CA LEU A 154 -4.29 48.22 -6.45
C LEU A 154 -5.20 47.08 -5.94
N GLU A 155 -6.51 47.33 -5.98
CA GLU A 155 -7.56 46.34 -5.70
C GLU A 155 -7.49 45.27 -6.79
N ASP A 156 -7.02 44.06 -6.46
CA ASP A 156 -7.34 42.85 -7.20
C ASP A 156 -7.50 41.69 -6.22
N GLY A 157 -8.63 41.04 -6.33
CA GLY A 157 -9.21 39.98 -5.55
C GLY A 157 -8.27 39.15 -4.69
N VAL A 158 -8.40 39.29 -3.37
CA VAL A 158 -7.91 38.33 -2.40
C VAL A 158 -8.65 37.01 -2.68
N SER A 159 -8.01 36.14 -3.44
CA SER A 159 -8.42 34.75 -3.60
C SER A 159 -8.31 34.10 -2.22
N ASP A 160 -9.41 33.96 -1.54
CA ASP A 160 -9.58 33.22 -0.30
C ASP A 160 -9.22 31.75 -0.61
N LYS A 161 -7.93 31.39 -0.53
CA LYS A 161 -7.47 30.01 -0.65
C LYS A 161 -7.89 29.28 0.61
N LEU A 162 -9.10 28.73 0.58
CA LEU A 162 -9.49 27.67 1.50
C LEU A 162 -8.49 26.52 1.39
N THR A 163 -7.89 26.14 2.50
CA THR A 163 -7.01 24.97 2.55
C THR A 163 -7.91 23.73 2.66
N HIS A 164 -7.99 23.00 1.57
CA HIS A 164 -8.66 21.71 1.52
C HIS A 164 -7.79 20.66 2.21
N LYS A 165 -8.38 19.85 3.08
CA LYS A 165 -7.73 18.73 3.74
C LYS A 165 -8.43 17.44 3.37
N ILE A 166 -7.64 16.37 3.22
CA ILE A 166 -8.14 15.04 2.91
C ILE A 166 -8.02 14.18 4.16
N ASP A 167 -9.10 13.48 4.52
CA ASP A 167 -9.14 12.52 5.62
C ASP A 167 -9.52 11.13 5.12
N PHE A 168 -8.96 10.12 5.78
CA PHE A 168 -9.22 8.71 5.50
C PHE A 168 -9.92 8.04 6.66
N TYR A 169 -10.96 7.27 6.35
CA TYR A 169 -11.77 6.53 7.33
C TYR A 169 -11.77 5.06 6.99
N VAL A 170 -11.28 4.22 7.91
CA VAL A 170 -11.38 2.77 7.75
C VAL A 170 -12.81 2.33 8.03
N VAL A 171 -13.52 1.97 6.97
CA VAL A 171 -14.91 1.47 7.03
C VAL A 171 -14.92 -0.01 7.37
N ARG A 172 -13.96 -0.76 6.84
CA ARG A 172 -13.78 -2.20 7.10
C ARG A 172 -12.30 -2.54 7.12
N GLU A 173 -11.85 -3.24 8.15
CA GLU A 173 -10.48 -3.73 8.24
C GLU A 173 -10.22 -4.83 7.22
N MET A 174 -9.03 -4.83 6.62
CA MET A 174 -8.60 -5.92 5.75
C MET A 174 -8.38 -7.20 6.55
N GLN A 175 -8.78 -8.34 5.98
CA GLN A 175 -8.58 -9.66 6.55
C GLN A 175 -7.64 -10.48 5.65
N PRO A 176 -7.05 -11.59 6.16
CA PRO A 176 -6.27 -12.50 5.33
C PRO A 176 -7.07 -12.96 4.11
N ASN A 177 -6.45 -12.86 2.95
CA ASN A 177 -7.06 -13.28 1.70
C ASN A 177 -6.99 -14.81 1.54
N PRO A 178 -8.12 -15.54 1.54
CA PRO A 178 -8.12 -17.00 1.43
C PRO A 178 -7.77 -17.52 0.04
N ARG A 179 -7.64 -16.65 -0.96
CA ARG A 179 -7.36 -17.00 -2.36
C ARG A 179 -5.94 -16.69 -2.80
N ALA A 180 -5.13 -16.10 -1.91
CA ALA A 180 -3.75 -15.77 -2.22
C ALA A 180 -2.95 -17.01 -2.66
N ASP A 181 -2.25 -16.89 -3.78
CA ASP A 181 -1.39 -17.93 -4.33
C ASP A 181 0.07 -17.50 -4.24
N LEU A 182 0.83 -18.11 -3.35
CA LEU A 182 2.22 -17.76 -3.10
C LEU A 182 3.09 -17.85 -4.38
N LEU A 183 2.77 -18.76 -5.32
CA LEU A 183 3.42 -18.81 -6.62
C LEU A 183 3.13 -17.58 -7.49
N ARG A 184 2.04 -16.89 -7.22
CA ARG A 184 1.70 -15.61 -7.85
C ARG A 184 2.36 -14.45 -7.11
N THR A 185 2.27 -14.42 -5.79
CA THR A 185 2.89 -13.38 -4.96
C THR A 185 4.40 -13.26 -5.20
N ILE A 186 5.13 -14.38 -5.25
CA ILE A 186 6.59 -14.38 -5.51
C ILE A 186 6.97 -13.85 -6.90
N ARG A 187 6.02 -13.68 -7.82
CA ARG A 187 6.29 -13.11 -9.16
C ARG A 187 6.73 -11.65 -9.11
N ILE A 188 6.47 -10.95 -8.03
CA ILE A 188 6.93 -9.58 -7.82
C ILE A 188 8.47 -9.49 -7.74
N LEU A 189 9.15 -10.60 -7.45
CA LEU A 189 10.59 -10.66 -7.34
C LEU A 189 11.30 -10.76 -8.71
N TRP A 190 12.45 -10.10 -8.79
CA TRP A 190 13.35 -10.17 -9.92
C TRP A 190 14.26 -11.40 -9.87
N ARG A 191 14.94 -11.70 -10.98
CA ARG A 191 15.81 -12.87 -11.04
C ARG A 191 16.98 -12.85 -10.04
N PRO A 192 17.69 -11.75 -9.84
CA PRO A 192 18.74 -11.69 -8.82
C PRO A 192 18.22 -11.92 -7.39
N GLU A 193 17.01 -11.47 -7.09
CA GLU A 193 16.38 -11.64 -5.78
C GLU A 193 15.98 -13.09 -5.53
N LEU A 194 15.48 -13.78 -6.54
CA LEU A 194 15.23 -15.22 -6.47
C LEU A 194 16.52 -16.00 -6.26
N ALA A 195 17.64 -15.58 -6.90
CA ALA A 195 18.95 -16.18 -6.70
C ALA A 195 19.45 -15.94 -5.26
N HIS A 196 19.21 -14.75 -4.72
CA HIS A 196 19.54 -14.44 -3.32
C HIS A 196 18.84 -15.40 -2.34
N ILE A 197 17.54 -15.66 -2.51
CA ILE A 197 16.82 -16.65 -1.70
C ILE A 197 17.44 -18.04 -1.84
N GLN A 198 17.76 -18.47 -3.09
CA GLN A 198 18.39 -19.79 -3.30
C GLN A 198 19.73 -19.90 -2.56
N GLU A 199 20.56 -18.86 -2.60
CA GLU A 199 21.86 -18.81 -1.91
C GLU A 199 21.68 -18.82 -0.38
N THR A 200 20.80 -17.97 0.15
CA THR A 200 20.50 -17.85 1.58
C THR A 200 20.09 -19.18 2.19
N TYR A 201 19.21 -19.92 1.52
CA TYR A 201 18.69 -21.21 2.01
C TYR A 201 19.40 -22.45 1.42
N SER A 202 20.53 -22.26 0.76
CA SER A 202 21.32 -23.33 0.15
C SER A 202 20.50 -24.23 -0.81
N LEU A 203 19.56 -23.62 -1.54
CA LEU A 203 18.78 -24.33 -2.55
C LEU A 203 19.60 -24.53 -3.83
N PRO A 204 19.31 -25.57 -4.64
CA PRO A 204 20.03 -25.83 -5.86
C PRO A 204 19.97 -24.67 -6.86
N MET A 205 21.12 -24.26 -7.37
CA MET A 205 21.25 -23.22 -8.40
C MET A 205 21.27 -23.85 -9.80
N TYR A 206 20.14 -23.80 -10.50
CA TYR A 206 20.03 -24.36 -11.84
C TYR A 206 20.30 -23.30 -12.93
N LYS A 207 21.44 -23.41 -13.59
CA LYS A 207 21.79 -22.55 -14.74
C LYS A 207 20.80 -22.81 -15.89
N GLY A 208 20.32 -21.74 -16.52
CA GLY A 208 19.47 -21.81 -17.71
C GLY A 208 18.00 -22.16 -17.49
N LYS A 209 17.54 -22.36 -16.25
CA LYS A 209 16.13 -22.59 -15.95
C LYS A 209 15.33 -21.27 -15.96
N SER A 210 14.04 -21.37 -16.26
CA SER A 210 13.13 -20.23 -16.27
C SER A 210 12.93 -19.62 -14.88
N LYS A 211 12.44 -18.39 -14.81
CA LYS A 211 12.06 -17.76 -13.54
C LYS A 211 10.97 -18.57 -12.83
N ASP A 212 10.00 -19.07 -13.58
CA ASP A 212 8.89 -19.84 -13.01
C ASP A 212 9.37 -21.16 -12.40
N PHE A 213 10.33 -21.84 -13.02
CA PHE A 213 10.97 -23.02 -12.40
C PHE A 213 11.62 -22.69 -11.07
N VAL A 214 12.35 -21.57 -10.98
CA VAL A 214 13.02 -21.15 -9.74
C VAL A 214 12.00 -20.77 -8.67
N ARG A 215 10.93 -20.07 -9.02
CA ARG A 215 9.83 -19.73 -8.09
C ARG A 215 9.18 -20.98 -7.51
N THR A 216 8.82 -21.93 -8.37
CA THR A 216 8.26 -23.21 -7.95
C THR A 216 9.21 -23.94 -7.01
N LEU A 217 10.50 -24.00 -7.35
CA LEU A 217 11.51 -24.62 -6.48
C LEU A 217 11.56 -23.98 -5.08
N ILE A 218 11.52 -22.65 -5.00
CA ILE A 218 11.55 -21.92 -3.74
C ILE A 218 10.30 -22.25 -2.91
N VAL A 219 9.11 -22.11 -3.51
CA VAL A 219 7.84 -22.35 -2.83
C VAL A 219 7.67 -23.81 -2.40
N ASP A 220 8.18 -24.78 -3.18
CA ASP A 220 8.11 -26.21 -2.85
C ASP A 220 9.10 -26.62 -1.74
N ARG A 221 10.16 -25.85 -1.52
CA ARG A 221 11.26 -26.22 -0.61
C ARG A 221 11.30 -25.43 0.68
N LEU A 222 10.66 -24.27 0.72
CA LEU A 222 10.63 -23.42 1.91
C LEU A 222 9.21 -23.31 2.47
N PRO A 223 9.06 -23.24 3.81
CA PRO A 223 7.79 -22.89 4.42
C PRO A 223 7.24 -21.57 3.91
N ALA A 224 5.92 -21.46 3.80
CA ALA A 224 5.26 -20.27 3.27
C ALA A 224 5.65 -19.00 4.05
N GLU A 225 5.74 -19.08 5.37
CA GLU A 225 6.12 -18.00 6.26
C GLU A 225 7.50 -17.45 5.94
N ILE A 226 8.44 -18.34 5.61
CA ILE A 226 9.79 -17.94 5.21
C ILE A 226 9.76 -17.23 3.86
N VAL A 227 8.98 -17.74 2.91
CA VAL A 227 8.87 -17.10 1.59
C VAL A 227 8.23 -15.72 1.69
N HIS A 228 7.17 -15.55 2.46
CA HIS A 228 6.54 -14.24 2.72
C HIS A 228 7.52 -13.27 3.38
N HIS A 229 8.26 -13.74 4.38
CA HIS A 229 9.30 -12.94 5.04
C HIS A 229 10.35 -12.46 4.04
N GLU A 230 10.93 -13.36 3.24
CA GLU A 230 11.95 -13.01 2.26
C GLU A 230 11.43 -12.05 1.18
N ILE A 231 10.18 -12.24 0.72
CA ILE A 231 9.58 -11.32 -0.25
C ILE A 231 9.50 -9.90 0.35
N SER A 232 9.01 -9.75 1.58
CA SER A 232 8.86 -8.44 2.22
C SER A 232 10.22 -7.78 2.47
N GLU A 233 11.20 -8.48 3.04
CA GLU A 233 12.53 -7.92 3.32
C GLU A 233 13.26 -7.51 2.03
N ILE A 234 13.22 -8.34 0.99
CA ILE A 234 13.80 -8.01 -0.32
C ILE A 234 13.15 -6.74 -0.89
N LEU A 235 11.82 -6.62 -0.79
CA LEU A 235 11.11 -5.44 -1.28
C LEU A 235 11.43 -4.20 -0.45
N PHE A 236 11.62 -4.31 0.85
CA PHE A 236 12.06 -3.20 1.69
C PHE A 236 13.46 -2.69 1.32
N GLU A 237 14.38 -3.60 0.98
CA GLU A 237 15.76 -3.27 0.62
C GLU A 237 15.96 -2.89 -0.85
N ARG A 238 14.94 -3.13 -1.69
CA ARG A 238 15.05 -2.93 -3.15
C ARG A 238 15.36 -1.47 -3.49
N ASP A 239 16.49 -1.27 -4.19
CA ASP A 239 16.92 0.01 -4.72
C ASP A 239 16.42 0.16 -6.17
N TYR A 240 15.41 0.99 -6.38
CA TYR A 240 14.85 1.22 -7.72
C TYR A 240 15.73 2.11 -8.59
N ASP A 241 16.57 2.96 -8.00
CA ASP A 241 17.47 3.85 -8.74
C ASP A 241 18.56 3.08 -9.50
N ARG A 242 18.92 1.88 -9.00
CA ARG A 242 19.84 0.96 -9.67
C ARG A 242 19.21 0.15 -10.79
N ALA A 243 17.90 0.00 -10.82
CA ALA A 243 17.21 -0.80 -11.83
C ALA A 243 17.09 -0.07 -13.17
N ASP A 244 17.07 1.26 -13.16
CA ASP A 244 16.94 2.09 -14.37
C ASP A 244 18.31 2.36 -15.04
N THR A 245 19.42 2.17 -14.32
CA THR A 245 20.77 2.24 -14.87
C THR A 245 21.25 0.86 -15.31
N GLY A 246 20.65 0.32 -16.36
CA GLY A 246 21.25 -0.78 -17.11
C GLY A 246 22.68 -0.41 -17.52
N ILE A 247 23.65 -1.19 -17.02
CA ILE A 247 25.09 -1.19 -17.39
C ILE A 247 25.92 -0.03 -16.78
N GLN A 248 26.64 -0.34 -15.68
CA GLN A 248 28.09 -0.11 -15.68
C GLN A 248 28.78 -1.04 -14.65
N LYS A 249 29.71 -1.81 -15.21
CA LYS A 249 30.72 -2.57 -14.47
C LYS A 249 31.73 -1.60 -13.85
N GLY A 250 32.14 -1.92 -12.62
CA GLY A 250 33.52 -1.63 -12.29
C GLY A 250 33.77 -0.84 -11.02
N THR A 251 34.51 -1.51 -10.20
CA THR A 251 35.54 -1.08 -9.24
C THR A 251 35.12 -0.80 -7.80
N GLY A 252 35.40 -1.77 -7.03
CA GLY A 252 36.07 -1.99 -5.76
C GLY A 252 36.22 -0.83 -4.78
N GLY A 253 35.83 -1.13 -3.53
CA GLY A 253 36.38 -0.46 -2.39
C GLY A 253 35.42 -0.25 -1.23
N LYS A 254 35.53 -1.10 -0.24
CA LYS A 254 35.03 -1.11 1.14
C LYS A 254 34.01 -2.20 1.45
N ALA A 255 34.48 -3.43 1.49
CA ALA A 255 33.73 -4.56 1.98
C ALA A 255 34.58 -5.31 3.01
N ARG A 256 34.54 -4.92 4.28
CA ARG A 256 35.12 -5.74 5.38
C ARG A 256 34.40 -5.65 6.73
N GLN A 257 33.43 -4.79 6.93
CA GLN A 257 32.62 -4.77 8.17
C GLN A 257 31.20 -5.30 7.99
N ASP A 258 30.61 -5.20 6.79
CA ASP A 258 29.27 -5.73 6.47
C ASP A 258 29.21 -7.27 6.39
N GLY A 259 30.34 -7.96 6.19
CA GLY A 259 30.38 -9.42 6.02
C GLY A 259 30.00 -10.19 7.28
N GLN A 260 30.44 -9.73 8.45
CA GLN A 260 30.19 -10.45 9.71
C GLN A 260 28.75 -10.28 10.25
N GLU A 261 28.12 -9.13 9.99
CA GLU A 261 26.71 -8.93 10.33
C GLU A 261 25.79 -9.75 9.42
N LYS A 262 26.07 -9.76 8.11
CA LYS A 262 25.34 -10.60 7.15
C LYS A 262 25.47 -12.09 7.42
N GLU A 263 26.65 -12.58 7.80
CA GLU A 263 26.81 -13.99 8.19
C GLU A 263 25.99 -14.36 9.43
N LYS A 264 25.92 -13.50 10.43
CA LYS A 264 25.08 -13.71 11.63
C LYS A 264 23.59 -13.72 11.30
N GLU A 265 23.16 -12.87 10.39
CA GLU A 265 21.78 -12.79 9.94
C GLU A 265 21.37 -14.03 9.14
N ILE A 266 22.24 -14.49 8.22
CA ILE A 266 22.05 -15.74 7.47
C ILE A 266 21.96 -16.94 8.42
N GLN A 267 22.81 -16.98 9.45
CA GLN A 267 22.78 -18.05 10.44
C GLN A 267 21.47 -18.07 11.23
N LYS A 268 21.00 -16.90 11.67
CA LYS A 268 19.73 -16.75 12.37
C LYS A 268 18.51 -17.12 11.51
N LYS A 269 18.57 -16.83 10.19
CA LYS A 269 17.55 -17.25 9.22
C LYS A 269 17.54 -18.77 9.03
N LYS A 270 18.71 -19.42 8.96
CA LYS A 270 18.82 -20.87 8.88
C LYS A 270 18.27 -21.58 10.12
N GLU A 271 18.53 -21.07 11.30
CA GLU A 271 18.03 -21.61 12.56
C GLU A 271 16.49 -21.52 12.63
N ARG A 272 15.91 -20.39 12.21
CA ARG A 272 14.46 -20.23 12.09
C ARG A 272 13.81 -21.22 11.12
N CYS A 273 14.49 -21.52 10.00
CA CYS A 273 14.02 -22.50 9.02
C CYS A 273 13.98 -23.92 9.60
N ILE A 274 14.94 -24.28 10.48
CA ILE A 274 15.02 -25.59 11.12
C ILE A 274 13.93 -25.74 12.20
N GLU A 275 13.63 -24.68 12.95
CA GLU A 275 12.57 -24.70 13.98
C GLU A 275 11.16 -24.85 13.40
N VAL A 276 10.92 -24.38 12.19
CA VAL A 276 9.60 -24.48 11.52
C VAL A 276 9.39 -25.84 10.86
N THR A 277 10.46 -26.59 10.60
CA THR A 277 10.39 -27.92 9.96
C THR A 277 10.51 -29.10 10.94
N ALA A 278 10.66 -28.86 12.24
CA ALA A 278 10.68 -29.83 13.32
C ALA A 278 9.34 -29.86 14.07
#